data_f6969f39641e31195a63d49342029bb6
#
_entry.id   f6969f39641e31195a63d49342029bb6
#
_cell.length_a   1.000
_cell.length_b   1.000
_cell.length_c   1.000
_cell.angle_alpha   90.00
_cell.angle_beta   90.00
_cell.angle_gamma   90.00
#
_symmetry.space_group_name_H-M   'P 1'
#
loop_
_entity.id
_entity.type
_entity.pdbx_description
1 polymer ?
#
loop_
_entity_poly.entity_id
_entity_poly.type
_entity_poly.pdbx_seq_one_letter_code
_entity_poly.pdbx_strand_id
1 'polypeptide(L)'
;MTGATRTATPAVQPLTGYTVGVTAARRADELGALLERRGASVLHAPAIRIIPLADDTDLLTATRAVLAEPVDIVVATTGIGFRGWMEAAEGWGVGRSLVQRLSTATVYARGPKAKGAVRAAGLVEAWSPDSECSSEVLEHLMGTGGVAGRRIAVQLHGAPLPEFVEPLRAAGADVVEVPVYRWLGPEDPGPLDRLIDATLLGQVDAVTFTSAPAAANMLARAEETDRYQRLVAAFRSGVLAACVGTVTAGPLQAAGIPTVWPERGRIGALARKVVELLPERATRLRVAGHDFEVRGHAAVIDGELRPVAPAPMAVLRVLAAKAGRVAPRTALLAALRGNSGRDADFDVHAVETAIGRLRSALGEPRLVQTVVKRGYRLAVETATGRGMDE
;
A
#
# COMPACT_ATOMS: atom_id res chain seq x y z
N MET A 1 28.92 -39.52 -30.76
CA MET A 1 27.64 -38.78 -30.58
C MET A 1 27.61 -38.23 -29.16
N THR A 2 28.09 -37.02 -28.99
CA THR A 2 28.17 -36.31 -27.70
C THR A 2 26.91 -35.42 -27.58
N GLY A 3 25.91 -35.87 -26.80
CA GLY A 3 24.75 -35.09 -26.50
C GLY A 3 25.10 -33.89 -25.61
N ALA A 4 25.03 -32.69 -26.15
CA ALA A 4 25.13 -31.47 -25.39
C ALA A 4 23.89 -31.35 -24.51
N THR A 5 24.06 -31.57 -23.22
CA THR A 5 23.07 -31.30 -22.19
C THR A 5 22.82 -29.77 -22.18
N ARG A 6 21.70 -29.32 -22.75
CA ARG A 6 21.22 -27.94 -22.58
C ARG A 6 20.96 -27.77 -21.10
N THR A 7 21.88 -27.10 -20.40
CA THR A 7 21.62 -26.59 -19.05
C THR A 7 20.41 -25.66 -19.13
N ALA A 8 19.30 -26.07 -18.53
CA ALA A 8 18.12 -25.22 -18.43
C ALA A 8 18.50 -23.95 -17.66
N THR A 9 18.41 -22.82 -18.32
CA THR A 9 18.56 -21.50 -17.66
C THR A 9 17.55 -21.45 -16.52
N PRO A 10 17.96 -21.12 -15.28
CA PRO A 10 17.03 -21.05 -14.16
C PRO A 10 15.92 -20.06 -14.50
N ALA A 11 14.68 -20.49 -14.37
CA ALA A 11 13.52 -19.65 -14.67
C ALA A 11 13.57 -18.35 -13.86
N VAL A 12 13.46 -17.21 -14.55
CA VAL A 12 13.44 -15.88 -13.91
C VAL A 12 12.34 -15.83 -12.87
N GLN A 13 12.67 -15.45 -11.63
CA GLN A 13 11.68 -15.38 -10.56
C GLN A 13 10.53 -14.40 -10.93
N PRO A 14 9.31 -14.62 -10.43
CA PRO A 14 8.13 -13.87 -10.89
C PRO A 14 8.26 -12.36 -10.76
N LEU A 15 8.88 -11.87 -9.68
CA LEU A 15 9.03 -10.43 -9.43
C LEU A 15 10.40 -9.87 -9.81
N THR A 16 11.27 -10.65 -10.43
CA THR A 16 12.56 -10.11 -10.90
C THR A 16 12.33 -9.04 -11.96
N GLY A 17 12.94 -7.88 -11.77
CA GLY A 17 12.75 -6.70 -12.62
C GLY A 17 11.60 -5.78 -12.16
N TYR A 18 10.97 -6.06 -11.03
CA TYR A 18 9.96 -5.17 -10.44
C TYR A 18 10.44 -4.57 -9.12
N THR A 19 9.98 -3.34 -8.84
CA THR A 19 10.21 -2.64 -7.57
C THR A 19 8.90 -2.51 -6.82
N VAL A 20 8.89 -2.90 -5.53
CA VAL A 20 7.72 -2.84 -4.66
C VAL A 20 7.98 -1.97 -3.45
N GLY A 21 7.15 -0.95 -3.24
CA GLY A 21 7.14 -0.12 -2.05
C GLY A 21 6.40 -0.81 -0.89
N VAL A 22 6.99 -0.79 0.30
CA VAL A 22 6.40 -1.33 1.53
C VAL A 22 6.18 -0.20 2.52
N THR A 23 4.91 0.17 2.76
CA THR A 23 4.53 1.27 3.67
C THR A 23 4.26 0.80 5.11
N ALA A 24 4.41 -0.49 5.37
CA ALA A 24 4.15 -1.10 6.67
C ALA A 24 5.12 -0.57 7.75
N ALA A 25 4.59 -0.22 8.94
CA ALA A 25 5.39 0.09 10.11
C ALA A 25 5.72 -1.15 10.96
N ARG A 26 4.82 -2.15 10.96
CA ARG A 26 5.03 -3.43 11.63
C ARG A 26 5.18 -4.55 10.61
N ARG A 27 6.06 -5.52 10.89
CA ARG A 27 6.33 -6.67 10.03
C ARG A 27 6.72 -6.27 8.59
N ALA A 28 7.30 -5.07 8.43
CA ALA A 28 7.80 -4.58 7.15
C ALA A 28 8.85 -5.52 6.57
N ASP A 29 9.81 -5.96 7.39
CA ASP A 29 10.89 -6.87 6.98
C ASP A 29 10.35 -8.24 6.55
N GLU A 30 9.30 -8.74 7.23
CA GLU A 30 8.67 -10.00 6.84
C GLU A 30 8.01 -9.89 5.46
N LEU A 31 7.27 -8.81 5.22
CA LEU A 31 6.66 -8.55 3.91
C LEU A 31 7.72 -8.33 2.84
N GLY A 32 8.75 -7.53 3.13
CA GLY A 32 9.90 -7.31 2.25
C GLY A 32 10.57 -8.63 1.86
N ALA A 33 10.95 -9.44 2.85
CA ALA A 33 11.57 -10.74 2.61
C ALA A 33 10.68 -11.72 1.80
N LEU A 34 9.35 -11.66 1.94
CA LEU A 34 8.42 -12.45 1.12
C LEU A 34 8.47 -12.03 -0.35
N LEU A 35 8.60 -10.74 -0.64
CA LEU A 35 8.67 -10.17 -1.99
C LEU A 35 10.06 -10.39 -2.61
N GLU A 36 11.13 -10.15 -1.84
CA GLU A 36 12.53 -10.34 -2.26
C GLU A 36 12.82 -11.80 -2.63
N ARG A 37 12.32 -12.77 -1.84
CA ARG A 37 12.42 -14.20 -2.20
C ARG A 37 11.73 -14.56 -3.52
N ARG A 38 10.90 -13.67 -4.07
CA ARG A 38 10.26 -13.81 -5.37
C ARG A 38 10.91 -12.94 -6.45
N GLY A 39 12.04 -12.29 -6.11
CA GLY A 39 12.88 -11.51 -7.02
C GLY A 39 12.59 -10.01 -7.06
N ALA A 40 11.69 -9.48 -6.23
CA ALA A 40 11.44 -8.05 -6.20
C ALA A 40 12.60 -7.25 -5.61
N SER A 41 12.81 -6.03 -6.11
CA SER A 41 13.49 -4.97 -5.37
C SER A 41 12.49 -4.32 -4.41
N VAL A 42 12.85 -4.16 -3.12
CA VAL A 42 11.93 -3.63 -2.11
C VAL A 42 12.40 -2.26 -1.62
N LEU A 43 11.49 -1.29 -1.58
CA LEU A 43 11.68 0.02 -0.97
C LEU A 43 10.88 0.10 0.32
N HIS A 44 11.57 0.07 1.46
CA HIS A 44 10.96 0.26 2.77
C HIS A 44 10.71 1.75 3.02
N ALA A 45 9.45 2.10 3.23
CA ALA A 45 9.00 3.47 3.46
C ALA A 45 7.83 3.48 4.45
N PRO A 46 8.08 3.26 5.75
CA PRO A 46 7.03 3.29 6.76
C PRO A 46 6.24 4.60 6.65
N ALA A 47 4.94 4.50 6.41
CA ALA A 47 4.08 5.68 6.27
C ALA A 47 3.49 6.14 7.59
N ILE A 48 3.63 5.35 8.66
CA ILE A 48 3.18 5.66 10.01
C ILE A 48 4.23 5.23 11.03
N ARG A 49 4.20 5.88 12.20
CA ARG A 49 4.82 5.36 13.42
C ARG A 49 3.75 5.06 14.46
N ILE A 50 4.04 4.11 15.34
CA ILE A 50 3.18 3.75 16.46
C ILE A 50 3.85 4.30 17.72
N ILE A 51 3.14 5.17 18.44
CA ILE A 51 3.62 5.71 19.71
C ILE A 51 3.44 4.64 20.79
N PRO A 52 4.44 4.40 21.65
CA PRO A 52 4.25 3.61 22.86
C PRO A 52 3.15 4.21 23.74
N LEU A 53 2.20 3.39 24.16
CA LEU A 53 1.03 3.84 24.93
C LEU A 53 1.41 4.43 26.31
N ALA A 54 2.53 4.00 26.89
CA ALA A 54 2.99 4.50 28.17
C ALA A 54 3.35 6.00 28.16
N ASP A 55 3.74 6.53 26.99
CA ASP A 55 4.14 7.93 26.81
C ASP A 55 2.98 8.78 26.25
N ASP A 56 1.77 8.21 26.09
CA ASP A 56 0.61 8.89 25.52
C ASP A 56 -0.14 9.70 26.57
N THR A 57 0.11 11.02 26.58
CA THR A 57 -0.53 11.96 27.50
C THR A 57 -2.05 12.05 27.32
N ASP A 58 -2.57 11.83 26.12
CA ASP A 58 -4.02 11.89 25.86
C ASP A 58 -4.70 10.62 26.35
N LEU A 59 -4.07 9.46 26.20
CA LEU A 59 -4.55 8.23 26.81
C LEU A 59 -4.58 8.33 28.34
N LEU A 60 -3.53 8.91 28.94
CA LEU A 60 -3.49 9.14 30.38
C LEU A 60 -4.60 10.10 30.82
N THR A 61 -4.82 11.18 30.08
CA THR A 61 -5.87 12.16 30.35
C THR A 61 -7.26 11.53 30.25
N ALA A 62 -7.52 10.78 29.19
CA ALA A 62 -8.79 10.04 29.01
C ALA A 62 -8.99 8.99 30.12
N THR A 63 -7.91 8.28 30.50
CA THR A 63 -7.95 7.31 31.61
C THR A 63 -8.30 7.99 32.94
N ARG A 64 -7.74 9.16 33.21
CA ARG A 64 -8.08 9.96 34.40
C ARG A 64 -9.54 10.42 34.38
N ALA A 65 -10.05 10.84 33.20
CA ALA A 65 -11.45 11.20 33.03
C ALA A 65 -12.38 10.01 33.31
N VAL A 66 -12.05 8.81 32.84
CA VAL A 66 -12.79 7.57 33.15
C VAL A 66 -12.76 7.23 34.63
N LEU A 67 -11.67 7.51 35.33
CA LEU A 67 -11.53 7.25 36.77
C LEU A 67 -12.24 8.29 37.63
N ALA A 68 -12.34 9.54 37.19
CA ALA A 68 -12.89 10.65 37.95
C ALA A 68 -14.37 10.48 38.25
N GLU A 69 -15.14 9.96 37.27
CA GLU A 69 -16.59 9.81 37.40
C GLU A 69 -17.06 8.40 37.00
N PRO A 70 -18.20 7.91 37.48
CA PRO A 70 -18.77 6.63 37.03
C PRO A 70 -18.98 6.58 35.52
N VAL A 71 -18.71 5.42 34.93
CA VAL A 71 -18.95 5.12 33.51
C VAL A 71 -20.07 4.07 33.46
N ASP A 72 -21.12 4.36 32.69
CA ASP A 72 -22.23 3.43 32.51
C ASP A 72 -21.96 2.36 31.46
N ILE A 73 -21.26 2.76 30.40
CA ILE A 73 -21.02 1.92 29.24
C ILE A 73 -19.55 2.02 28.81
N VAL A 74 -18.98 0.89 28.43
CA VAL A 74 -17.63 0.80 27.83
C VAL A 74 -17.73 0.12 26.47
N VAL A 75 -17.14 0.71 25.44
CA VAL A 75 -17.06 0.13 24.10
C VAL A 75 -15.62 -0.23 23.78
N ALA A 76 -15.31 -1.53 23.74
CA ALA A 76 -14.02 -2.06 23.33
C ALA A 76 -14.02 -2.35 21.82
N THR A 77 -13.31 -1.54 21.03
CA THR A 77 -13.30 -1.67 19.56
C THR A 77 -12.25 -2.66 19.06
N THR A 78 -11.09 -2.77 19.73
CA THR A 78 -10.01 -3.69 19.34
C THR A 78 -9.36 -4.39 20.52
N GLY A 79 -9.06 -5.67 20.37
CA GLY A 79 -8.43 -6.45 21.44
C GLY A 79 -7.02 -5.99 21.77
N ILE A 80 -6.23 -5.58 20.76
CA ILE A 80 -4.87 -5.07 21.00
C ILE A 80 -4.93 -3.71 21.71
N GLY A 81 -5.89 -2.84 21.37
CA GLY A 81 -6.07 -1.56 22.02
C GLY A 81 -6.52 -1.71 23.46
N PHE A 82 -7.49 -2.57 23.70
CA PHE A 82 -7.96 -2.78 25.05
C PHE A 82 -6.88 -3.33 25.97
N ARG A 83 -6.08 -4.33 25.50
CA ARG A 83 -4.91 -4.81 26.27
C ARG A 83 -3.90 -3.72 26.51
N GLY A 84 -3.54 -2.95 25.47
CA GLY A 84 -2.58 -1.86 25.60
C GLY A 84 -3.07 -0.77 26.56
N TRP A 85 -4.37 -0.48 26.63
CA TRP A 85 -4.93 0.43 27.65
C TRP A 85 -4.75 -0.11 29.06
N MET A 86 -5.03 -1.40 29.28
CA MET A 86 -4.81 -2.04 30.58
C MET A 86 -3.34 -2.04 30.97
N GLU A 87 -2.45 -2.41 30.04
CA GLU A 87 -0.99 -2.40 30.26
C GLU A 87 -0.45 -0.99 30.58
N ALA A 88 -0.93 0.04 29.86
CA ALA A 88 -0.56 1.43 30.13
C ALA A 88 -1.06 1.89 31.52
N ALA A 89 -2.29 1.55 31.87
CA ALA A 89 -2.86 1.86 33.17
C ALA A 89 -2.09 1.16 34.32
N GLU A 90 -1.64 -0.07 34.13
CA GLU A 90 -0.75 -0.77 35.07
C GLU A 90 0.58 -0.02 35.21
N GLY A 91 1.19 0.40 34.09
CA GLY A 91 2.44 1.18 34.08
C GLY A 91 2.32 2.51 34.84
N TRP A 92 1.15 3.13 34.84
CA TRP A 92 0.85 4.35 35.62
C TRP A 92 0.42 4.08 37.06
N GLY A 93 0.34 2.82 37.48
CA GLY A 93 -0.10 2.43 38.83
C GLY A 93 -1.62 2.57 39.07
N VAL A 94 -2.43 2.75 38.04
CA VAL A 94 -3.90 2.91 38.14
C VAL A 94 -4.69 1.72 37.59
N GLY A 95 -4.02 0.65 37.15
CA GLY A 95 -4.65 -0.49 36.46
C GLY A 95 -5.75 -1.14 37.27
N ARG A 96 -5.52 -1.44 38.56
CA ARG A 96 -6.53 -2.02 39.46
C ARG A 96 -7.76 -1.11 39.59
N SER A 97 -7.56 0.20 39.74
CA SER A 97 -8.65 1.17 39.88
C SER A 97 -9.44 1.27 38.57
N LEU A 98 -8.77 1.18 37.43
CA LEU A 98 -9.42 1.19 36.13
C LEU A 98 -10.29 -0.06 35.95
N VAL A 99 -9.77 -1.27 36.20
CA VAL A 99 -10.55 -2.51 36.10
C VAL A 99 -11.77 -2.46 37.04
N GLN A 100 -11.59 -1.98 38.25
CA GLN A 100 -12.71 -1.81 39.21
C GLN A 100 -13.78 -0.82 38.70
N ARG A 101 -13.36 0.28 38.07
CA ARG A 101 -14.26 1.25 37.47
C ARG A 101 -15.05 0.62 36.31
N LEU A 102 -14.34 -0.07 35.40
CA LEU A 102 -14.96 -0.69 34.23
C LEU A 102 -15.83 -1.90 34.56
N SER A 103 -15.60 -2.58 35.70
CA SER A 103 -16.40 -3.73 36.13
C SER A 103 -17.83 -3.35 36.57
N THR A 104 -18.09 -2.06 36.88
CA THR A 104 -19.42 -1.55 37.19
C THR A 104 -20.20 -1.08 35.97
N ALA A 105 -19.54 -0.99 34.82
CA ALA A 105 -20.12 -0.57 33.55
C ALA A 105 -20.61 -1.76 32.71
N THR A 106 -21.56 -1.49 31.80
CA THR A 106 -21.93 -2.45 30.77
C THR A 106 -20.89 -2.43 29.64
N VAL A 107 -20.19 -3.55 29.40
CA VAL A 107 -19.12 -3.61 28.43
C VAL A 107 -19.62 -4.19 27.11
N TYR A 108 -19.40 -3.47 26.01
CA TYR A 108 -19.67 -3.92 24.65
C TYR A 108 -18.33 -4.15 23.93
N ALA A 109 -18.22 -5.29 23.21
CA ALA A 109 -17.03 -5.62 22.46
C ALA A 109 -17.37 -5.73 20.98
N ARG A 110 -16.64 -5.03 20.09
CA ARG A 110 -16.92 -5.04 18.65
C ARG A 110 -16.76 -6.41 17.99
N GLY A 111 -15.98 -7.31 18.55
CA GLY A 111 -15.75 -8.63 17.96
C GLY A 111 -14.87 -9.54 18.81
N PRO A 112 -14.56 -10.77 18.32
CA PRO A 112 -13.91 -11.83 19.12
C PRO A 112 -12.59 -11.43 19.75
N LYS A 113 -11.78 -10.61 19.06
CA LYS A 113 -10.48 -10.13 19.59
C LYS A 113 -10.64 -9.14 20.73
N ALA A 114 -11.62 -8.23 20.63
CA ALA A 114 -11.96 -7.29 21.70
C ALA A 114 -12.54 -8.02 22.90
N LYS A 115 -13.47 -8.96 22.66
CA LYS A 115 -14.05 -9.84 23.64
C LYS A 115 -12.99 -10.63 24.43
N GLY A 116 -12.03 -11.24 23.72
CA GLY A 116 -10.92 -11.95 24.37
C GLY A 116 -10.05 -11.05 25.26
N ALA A 117 -9.83 -9.79 24.87
CA ALA A 117 -9.06 -8.83 25.67
C ALA A 117 -9.84 -8.33 26.90
N VAL A 118 -11.14 -8.07 26.76
CA VAL A 118 -12.04 -7.71 27.87
C VAL A 118 -12.01 -8.82 28.92
N ARG A 119 -12.17 -10.09 28.50
CA ARG A 119 -12.14 -11.24 29.41
C ARG A 119 -10.77 -11.46 30.07
N ALA A 120 -9.69 -11.23 29.32
CA ALA A 120 -8.33 -11.32 29.87
C ALA A 120 -8.05 -10.27 30.95
N ALA A 121 -8.76 -9.11 30.93
CA ALA A 121 -8.71 -8.09 31.95
C ALA A 121 -9.63 -8.39 33.15
N GLY A 122 -10.30 -9.55 33.19
CA GLY A 122 -11.22 -9.93 34.25
C GLY A 122 -12.62 -9.31 34.15
N LEU A 123 -12.96 -8.74 32.99
CA LEU A 123 -14.26 -8.14 32.71
C LEU A 123 -15.13 -9.10 31.88
N VAL A 124 -16.44 -8.84 31.86
CA VAL A 124 -17.40 -9.65 31.06
C VAL A 124 -18.12 -8.70 30.10
N GLU A 125 -18.07 -9.02 28.81
CA GLU A 125 -18.88 -8.29 27.84
C GLU A 125 -20.35 -8.68 27.93
N ALA A 126 -21.23 -7.68 27.83
CA ALA A 126 -22.67 -7.87 27.81
C ALA A 126 -23.16 -8.30 26.42
N TRP A 127 -22.49 -7.80 25.37
CA TRP A 127 -22.85 -8.10 23.99
C TRP A 127 -21.70 -7.82 23.01
N SER A 128 -21.75 -8.52 21.87
CA SER A 128 -20.80 -8.37 20.77
C SER A 128 -21.48 -8.77 19.45
N PRO A 129 -21.34 -7.99 18.35
CA PRO A 129 -21.92 -8.34 17.06
C PRO A 129 -21.18 -9.49 16.39
N ASP A 130 -21.89 -10.24 15.55
CA ASP A 130 -21.31 -11.31 14.75
C ASP A 130 -20.48 -10.80 13.55
N SER A 131 -20.83 -9.62 13.03
CA SER A 131 -20.17 -8.99 11.88
C SER A 131 -18.84 -8.33 12.17
N GLU A 132 -18.45 -8.17 13.44
CA GLU A 132 -17.28 -7.40 13.87
C GLU A 132 -17.35 -5.91 13.45
N CYS A 133 -18.54 -5.35 13.21
CA CYS A 133 -18.74 -3.99 12.70
C CYS A 133 -19.07 -3.00 13.82
N SER A 134 -18.47 -1.80 13.79
CA SER A 134 -18.77 -0.75 14.77
C SER A 134 -20.17 -0.18 14.59
N SER A 135 -20.72 -0.17 13.38
CA SER A 135 -22.09 0.31 13.12
C SER A 135 -23.14 -0.53 13.86
N GLU A 136 -22.98 -1.86 13.89
CA GLU A 136 -23.91 -2.72 14.65
C GLU A 136 -23.83 -2.48 16.16
N VAL A 137 -22.62 -2.18 16.70
CA VAL A 137 -22.50 -1.78 18.12
C VAL A 137 -23.27 -0.49 18.38
N LEU A 138 -23.15 0.49 17.47
CA LEU A 138 -23.88 1.75 17.56
C LEU A 138 -25.40 1.54 17.50
N GLU A 139 -25.88 0.78 16.51
CA GLU A 139 -27.30 0.45 16.35
C GLU A 139 -27.87 -0.24 17.59
N HIS A 140 -27.11 -1.20 18.14
CA HIS A 140 -27.51 -1.89 19.36
C HIS A 140 -27.60 -0.95 20.56
N LEU A 141 -26.61 -0.06 20.75
CA LEU A 141 -26.62 0.96 21.82
C LEU A 141 -27.80 1.92 21.69
N MET A 142 -28.09 2.36 20.46
CA MET A 142 -29.23 3.28 20.20
C MET A 142 -30.59 2.59 20.39
N GLY A 143 -30.67 1.27 20.14
CA GLY A 143 -31.91 0.47 20.22
C GLY A 143 -32.28 -0.04 21.62
N THR A 144 -31.30 -0.28 22.50
CA THR A 144 -31.51 -1.01 23.78
C THR A 144 -31.81 -0.14 25.00
N GLY A 145 -32.45 1.00 24.86
CA GLY A 145 -32.95 1.73 26.03
C GLY A 145 -32.35 3.09 26.29
N GLY A 146 -31.81 3.68 25.26
CA GLY A 146 -31.40 5.09 25.28
C GLY A 146 -30.01 5.29 25.91
N VAL A 147 -29.26 6.15 25.29
CA VAL A 147 -27.91 6.56 25.76
C VAL A 147 -27.93 7.95 26.40
N ALA A 148 -29.07 8.61 26.38
CA ALA A 148 -29.26 9.96 26.95
C ALA A 148 -28.91 10.00 28.42
N GLY A 149 -28.05 10.94 28.80
CA GLY A 149 -27.57 11.12 30.17
C GLY A 149 -26.59 10.03 30.65
N ARG A 150 -26.25 9.06 29.83
CA ARG A 150 -25.25 8.03 30.17
C ARG A 150 -23.86 8.47 29.82
N ARG A 151 -22.90 8.10 30.68
CA ARG A 151 -21.46 8.30 30.42
C ARG A 151 -20.85 7.08 29.75
N ILE A 152 -20.32 7.27 28.55
CA ILE A 152 -19.83 6.19 27.68
C ILE A 152 -18.34 6.36 27.40
N ALA A 153 -17.53 5.39 27.80
CA ALA A 153 -16.12 5.34 27.41
C ALA A 153 -15.97 4.54 26.10
N VAL A 154 -15.53 5.21 25.04
CA VAL A 154 -15.32 4.59 23.73
C VAL A 154 -13.84 4.46 23.46
N GLN A 155 -13.33 3.22 23.45
CA GLN A 155 -11.97 2.95 23.04
C GLN A 155 -11.84 3.17 21.52
N LEU A 156 -11.07 4.19 21.13
CA LEU A 156 -10.76 4.46 19.74
C LEU A 156 -9.69 3.47 19.23
N HIS A 157 -9.59 3.34 17.90
CA HIS A 157 -8.61 2.44 17.28
C HIS A 157 -7.74 3.16 16.23
N GLY A 158 -7.04 4.19 16.69
CA GLY A 158 -5.99 4.87 15.94
C GLY A 158 -6.41 6.16 15.24
N ALA A 159 -7.70 6.38 14.99
CA ALA A 159 -8.25 7.61 14.45
C ALA A 159 -9.53 7.96 15.24
N PRO A 160 -9.94 9.23 15.24
CA PRO A 160 -11.28 9.61 15.68
C PRO A 160 -12.34 8.77 14.93
N LEU A 161 -13.46 8.49 15.62
CA LEU A 161 -14.60 7.75 15.07
C LEU A 161 -15.85 8.64 15.09
N PRO A 162 -15.87 9.74 14.32
CA PRO A 162 -16.98 10.68 14.35
C PRO A 162 -18.31 10.02 13.98
N GLU A 163 -18.33 9.09 13.03
CA GLU A 163 -19.51 8.33 12.62
C GLU A 163 -20.07 7.41 13.73
N PHE A 164 -19.30 7.15 14.79
CA PHE A 164 -19.73 6.40 15.97
C PHE A 164 -20.00 7.31 17.16
N VAL A 165 -19.14 8.30 17.39
CA VAL A 165 -19.17 9.17 18.59
C VAL A 165 -20.24 10.26 18.48
N GLU A 166 -20.34 10.92 17.32
CA GLU A 166 -21.28 12.04 17.14
C GLU A 166 -22.76 11.64 17.26
N PRO A 167 -23.21 10.47 16.74
CA PRO A 167 -24.58 10.02 17.01
C PRO A 167 -24.89 9.77 18.49
N LEU A 168 -23.91 9.26 19.27
CA LEU A 168 -24.07 9.06 20.70
C LEU A 168 -24.21 10.41 21.44
N ARG A 169 -23.37 11.40 21.10
CA ARG A 169 -23.43 12.75 21.63
C ARG A 169 -24.76 13.45 21.27
N ALA A 170 -25.18 13.32 20.00
CA ALA A 170 -26.45 13.87 19.53
C ALA A 170 -27.66 13.25 20.26
N ALA A 171 -27.54 11.99 20.68
CA ALA A 171 -28.55 11.31 21.50
C ALA A 171 -28.48 11.67 23.01
N GLY A 172 -27.58 12.59 23.40
CA GLY A 172 -27.45 13.08 24.77
C GLY A 172 -26.51 12.28 25.66
N ALA A 173 -25.62 11.47 25.12
CA ALA A 173 -24.58 10.77 25.89
C ALA A 173 -23.40 11.69 26.22
N ASP A 174 -22.79 11.54 27.41
CA ASP A 174 -21.46 12.06 27.72
C ASP A 174 -20.40 11.05 27.25
N VAL A 175 -19.72 11.34 26.16
CA VAL A 175 -18.78 10.42 25.54
C VAL A 175 -17.33 10.78 25.85
N VAL A 176 -16.64 9.88 26.58
CA VAL A 176 -15.21 9.92 26.82
C VAL A 176 -14.50 9.09 25.75
N GLU A 177 -13.80 9.75 24.85
CA GLU A 177 -12.97 9.09 23.84
C GLU A 177 -11.64 8.66 24.47
N VAL A 178 -11.32 7.35 24.37
CA VAL A 178 -10.09 6.76 24.89
C VAL A 178 -9.17 6.40 23.72
N PRO A 179 -8.21 7.25 23.38
CA PRO A 179 -7.30 7.06 22.23
C PRO A 179 -6.19 6.07 22.58
N VAL A 180 -6.38 4.79 22.26
CA VAL A 180 -5.41 3.72 22.60
C VAL A 180 -4.30 3.53 21.58
N TYR A 181 -4.38 4.16 20.44
CA TYR A 181 -3.31 4.28 19.44
C TYR A 181 -3.39 5.65 18.80
N ARG A 182 -2.24 6.21 18.54
CA ARG A 182 -2.12 7.28 17.56
C ARG A 182 -1.17 6.83 16.47
N TRP A 183 -1.65 6.87 15.25
CA TRP A 183 -0.80 6.78 14.10
C TRP A 183 -0.42 8.20 13.72
N LEU A 184 0.82 8.54 13.97
CA LEU A 184 1.42 9.76 13.43
C LEU A 184 2.13 9.42 12.13
N GLY A 185 2.40 10.44 11.34
CA GLY A 185 3.35 10.34 10.26
C GLY A 185 4.69 9.78 10.77
N PRO A 186 5.53 9.25 9.88
CA PRO A 186 6.84 8.75 10.28
C PRO A 186 7.67 9.88 10.90
N GLU A 187 8.55 9.55 11.82
CA GLU A 187 9.46 10.53 12.45
C GLU A 187 10.42 11.14 11.43
N ASP A 188 10.97 10.29 10.57
CA ASP A 188 11.67 10.72 9.35
C ASP A 188 10.76 10.47 8.14
N PRO A 189 10.22 11.53 7.51
CA PRO A 189 9.41 11.40 6.29
C PRO A 189 10.24 11.08 5.05
N GLY A 190 11.58 11.16 5.12
CA GLY A 190 12.46 10.98 3.98
C GLY A 190 12.27 9.68 3.20
N PRO A 191 12.16 8.50 3.84
CA PRO A 191 11.85 7.24 3.14
C PRO A 191 10.52 7.28 2.40
N LEU A 192 9.47 7.86 3.00
CA LEU A 192 8.16 8.01 2.39
C LEU A 192 8.19 8.98 1.21
N ASP A 193 8.90 10.11 1.35
CA ASP A 193 9.11 11.07 0.27
C ASP A 193 9.84 10.42 -0.91
N ARG A 194 10.90 9.64 -0.66
CA ARG A 194 11.60 8.89 -1.71
C ARG A 194 10.70 7.87 -2.40
N LEU A 195 9.83 7.18 -1.67
CA LEU A 195 8.86 6.26 -2.27
C LEU A 195 7.84 6.99 -3.14
N ILE A 196 7.33 8.14 -2.69
CA ILE A 196 6.44 8.99 -3.47
C ILE A 196 7.15 9.43 -4.76
N ASP A 197 8.36 9.99 -4.66
CA ASP A 197 9.12 10.44 -5.83
C ASP A 197 9.43 9.30 -6.80
N ALA A 198 9.87 8.14 -6.31
CA ALA A 198 10.11 6.96 -7.13
C ALA A 198 8.82 6.46 -7.84
N THR A 199 7.66 6.58 -7.16
CA THR A 199 6.35 6.26 -7.73
C THR A 199 6.01 7.23 -8.88
N LEU A 200 6.23 8.54 -8.67
CA LEU A 200 6.02 9.58 -9.70
C LEU A 200 6.93 9.42 -10.91
N LEU A 201 8.15 8.93 -10.70
CA LEU A 201 9.14 8.68 -11.75
C LEU A 201 8.92 7.34 -12.45
N GLY A 202 7.89 6.56 -12.09
CA GLY A 202 7.63 5.24 -12.66
C GLY A 202 8.72 4.21 -12.33
N GLN A 203 9.43 4.38 -11.22
CA GLN A 203 10.46 3.47 -10.73
C GLN A 203 9.91 2.44 -9.74
N VAL A 204 8.64 2.54 -9.38
CA VAL A 204 7.90 1.62 -8.52
C VAL A 204 6.74 1.03 -9.28
N ASP A 205 6.57 -0.28 -9.19
CA ASP A 205 5.55 -1.02 -9.93
C ASP A 205 4.34 -1.36 -9.06
N ALA A 206 4.55 -1.49 -7.75
CA ALA A 206 3.50 -1.68 -6.76
C ALA A 206 3.84 -0.98 -5.44
N VAL A 207 2.81 -0.53 -4.72
CA VAL A 207 2.93 -0.10 -3.32
C VAL A 207 1.99 -0.95 -2.49
N THR A 208 2.51 -1.52 -1.40
CA THR A 208 1.75 -2.37 -0.47
C THR A 208 1.34 -1.60 0.77
N PHE A 209 0.08 -1.76 1.16
CA PHE A 209 -0.50 -1.13 2.35
C PHE A 209 -1.07 -2.19 3.30
N THR A 210 -0.65 -2.15 4.55
CA THR A 210 -1.09 -3.09 5.60
C THR A 210 -2.06 -2.46 6.61
N SER A 211 -2.34 -1.15 6.49
CA SER A 211 -3.30 -0.43 7.32
C SER A 211 -3.87 0.79 6.59
N ALA A 212 -5.12 1.15 6.88
CA ALA A 212 -5.76 2.35 6.33
C ALA A 212 -5.01 3.64 6.67
N PRO A 213 -4.49 3.83 7.91
CA PRO A 213 -3.69 5.01 8.23
C PRO A 213 -2.41 5.15 7.40
N ALA A 214 -1.74 4.04 7.05
CA ALA A 214 -0.57 4.13 6.19
C ALA A 214 -0.93 4.64 4.78
N ALA A 215 -2.08 4.20 4.26
CA ALA A 215 -2.60 4.70 2.98
C ALA A 215 -2.99 6.18 3.07
N ALA A 216 -3.73 6.57 4.11
CA ALA A 216 -4.14 7.95 4.34
C ALA A 216 -2.93 8.89 4.52
N ASN A 217 -1.92 8.49 5.31
CA ASN A 217 -0.73 9.30 5.54
C ASN A 217 0.13 9.47 4.28
N MET A 218 0.23 8.46 3.41
CA MET A 218 0.93 8.63 2.13
C MET A 218 0.22 9.67 1.25
N LEU A 219 -1.12 9.66 1.21
CA LEU A 219 -1.90 10.65 0.47
C LEU A 219 -1.76 12.04 1.08
N ALA A 220 -1.88 12.19 2.40
CA ALA A 220 -1.70 13.45 3.11
C ALA A 220 -0.29 14.02 2.89
N ARG A 221 0.74 13.18 2.98
CA ARG A 221 2.12 13.60 2.71
C ARG A 221 2.30 14.09 1.27
N ALA A 222 1.67 13.44 0.32
CA ALA A 222 1.70 13.89 -1.08
C ALA A 222 0.97 15.23 -1.26
N GLU A 223 -0.10 15.49 -0.50
CA GLU A 223 -0.81 16.77 -0.50
C GLU A 223 0.02 17.90 0.13
N GLU A 224 0.61 17.67 1.30
CA GLU A 224 1.53 18.60 1.96
C GLU A 224 2.70 19.05 1.08
N THR A 225 3.05 18.25 0.09
CA THR A 225 4.22 18.47 -0.78
C THR A 225 3.85 18.70 -2.25
N ASP A 226 2.61 19.11 -2.53
CA ASP A 226 2.07 19.40 -3.88
C ASP A 226 2.24 18.24 -4.90
N ARG A 227 2.25 17.01 -4.40
CA ARG A 227 2.42 15.79 -5.23
C ARG A 227 1.17 14.95 -5.37
N TYR A 228 0.07 15.30 -4.69
CA TYR A 228 -1.16 14.50 -4.59
C TYR A 228 -1.74 14.10 -5.95
N GLN A 229 -2.02 15.08 -6.81
CA GLN A 229 -2.65 14.80 -8.11
C GLN A 229 -1.77 13.92 -9.00
N ARG A 230 -0.46 14.15 -8.96
CA ARG A 230 0.51 13.33 -9.70
C ARG A 230 0.60 11.91 -9.15
N LEU A 231 0.55 11.75 -7.82
CA LEU A 231 0.55 10.44 -7.17
C LEU A 231 -0.71 9.63 -7.52
N VAL A 232 -1.89 10.25 -7.45
CA VAL A 232 -3.16 9.63 -7.86
C VAL A 232 -3.10 9.22 -9.34
N ALA A 233 -2.57 10.07 -10.22
CA ALA A 233 -2.40 9.76 -11.63
C ALA A 233 -1.44 8.58 -11.86
N ALA A 234 -0.33 8.49 -11.11
CA ALA A 234 0.63 7.39 -11.20
C ALA A 234 -0.03 6.04 -10.83
N PHE A 235 -0.81 5.99 -9.76
CA PHE A 235 -1.57 4.80 -9.40
C PHE A 235 -2.63 4.42 -10.44
N ARG A 236 -3.32 5.39 -11.01
CA ARG A 236 -4.34 5.15 -12.07
C ARG A 236 -3.72 4.67 -13.38
N SER A 237 -2.50 5.10 -13.69
CA SER A 237 -1.85 4.81 -14.97
C SER A 237 -0.99 3.55 -14.98
N GLY A 238 -0.55 3.02 -13.83
CA GLY A 238 0.36 1.88 -13.90
C GLY A 238 0.77 1.25 -12.58
N VAL A 239 0.92 2.03 -11.51
CA VAL A 239 1.38 1.50 -10.22
C VAL A 239 0.27 0.71 -9.52
N LEU A 240 0.55 -0.50 -9.08
CA LEU A 240 -0.40 -1.36 -8.38
C LEU A 240 -0.53 -0.92 -6.92
N ALA A 241 -1.71 -0.52 -6.47
CA ALA A 241 -2.01 -0.30 -5.05
C ALA A 241 -2.54 -1.60 -4.44
N ALA A 242 -1.69 -2.30 -3.69
CA ALA A 242 -2.00 -3.59 -3.08
C ALA A 242 -2.25 -3.44 -1.57
N CYS A 243 -3.48 -3.68 -1.13
CA CYS A 243 -3.94 -3.54 0.24
C CYS A 243 -4.11 -4.90 0.91
N VAL A 244 -3.93 -4.97 2.24
CA VAL A 244 -4.14 -6.22 2.98
C VAL A 244 -5.62 -6.61 3.05
N GLY A 245 -6.53 -5.65 2.87
CA GLY A 245 -7.98 -5.85 2.91
C GLY A 245 -8.77 -4.59 2.57
N THR A 246 -10.09 -4.69 2.56
CA THR A 246 -11.04 -3.64 2.15
C THR A 246 -10.92 -2.36 2.97
N VAL A 247 -10.83 -2.47 4.29
CA VAL A 247 -10.66 -1.31 5.18
C VAL A 247 -9.39 -0.53 4.86
N THR A 248 -8.30 -1.25 4.54
CA THR A 248 -7.02 -0.63 4.14
C THR A 248 -7.14 0.08 2.79
N ALA A 249 -7.96 -0.42 1.89
CA ALA A 249 -8.20 0.17 0.57
C ALA A 249 -9.03 1.46 0.62
N GLY A 250 -9.85 1.65 1.65
CA GLY A 250 -10.81 2.76 1.77
C GLY A 250 -10.25 4.13 1.42
N PRO A 251 -9.17 4.63 2.05
CA PRO A 251 -8.60 5.95 1.74
C PRO A 251 -8.16 6.09 0.27
N LEU A 252 -7.60 5.04 -0.32
CA LEU A 252 -7.17 5.04 -1.72
C LEU A 252 -8.35 5.05 -2.68
N GLN A 253 -9.40 4.26 -2.38
CA GLN A 253 -10.62 4.22 -3.16
C GLN A 253 -11.37 5.56 -3.11
N ALA A 254 -11.42 6.21 -1.95
CA ALA A 254 -11.97 7.56 -1.80
C ALA A 254 -11.23 8.59 -2.68
N ALA A 255 -9.91 8.41 -2.87
CA ALA A 255 -9.10 9.19 -3.81
C ALA A 255 -9.27 8.75 -5.28
N GLY A 256 -10.12 7.76 -5.56
CA GLY A 256 -10.35 7.19 -6.89
C GLY A 256 -9.16 6.40 -7.42
N ILE A 257 -8.35 5.81 -6.56
CA ILE A 257 -7.23 4.93 -6.91
C ILE A 257 -7.72 3.48 -6.98
N PRO A 258 -7.51 2.76 -8.10
CA PRO A 258 -7.80 1.33 -8.18
C PRO A 258 -6.94 0.54 -7.20
N THR A 259 -7.56 -0.33 -6.43
CA THR A 259 -6.90 -1.11 -5.39
C THR A 259 -7.16 -2.60 -5.56
N VAL A 260 -6.21 -3.43 -5.10
CA VAL A 260 -6.36 -4.89 -5.06
C VAL A 260 -6.08 -5.40 -3.65
N TRP A 261 -6.73 -6.49 -3.26
CA TRP A 261 -6.51 -7.16 -1.98
C TRP A 261 -6.75 -8.67 -2.09
N PRO A 262 -6.14 -9.49 -1.21
CA PRO A 262 -6.41 -10.91 -1.13
C PRO A 262 -7.73 -11.18 -0.38
N GLU A 263 -8.33 -12.34 -0.59
CA GLU A 263 -9.53 -12.78 0.15
C GLU A 263 -9.31 -12.83 1.67
N ARG A 264 -8.10 -13.17 2.10
CA ARG A 264 -7.73 -13.22 3.53
C ARG A 264 -6.75 -12.11 3.85
N GLY A 265 -7.08 -11.26 4.82
CA GLY A 265 -6.28 -10.12 5.27
C GLY A 265 -4.99 -10.50 6.00
N ARG A 266 -4.06 -11.18 5.31
CA ARG A 266 -2.77 -11.63 5.86
C ARG A 266 -1.61 -11.17 4.97
N ILE A 267 -0.48 -10.83 5.58
CA ILE A 267 0.74 -10.37 4.88
C ILE A 267 1.19 -11.37 3.80
N GLY A 268 1.22 -12.67 4.11
CA GLY A 268 1.59 -13.69 3.13
C GLY A 268 0.60 -13.82 1.95
N ALA A 269 -0.70 -13.52 2.18
CA ALA A 269 -1.69 -13.49 1.11
C ALA A 269 -1.53 -12.22 0.25
N LEU A 270 -1.22 -11.07 0.87
CA LEU A 270 -0.89 -9.83 0.16
C LEU A 270 0.33 -10.01 -0.74
N ALA A 271 1.42 -10.59 -0.22
CA ALA A 271 2.61 -10.88 -1.04
C ALA A 271 2.28 -11.79 -2.23
N ARG A 272 1.50 -12.86 -2.02
CA ARG A 272 1.05 -13.73 -3.12
C ARG A 272 0.23 -12.98 -4.16
N LYS A 273 -0.66 -12.07 -3.73
CA LYS A 273 -1.47 -11.26 -4.65
C LYS A 273 -0.62 -10.34 -5.53
N VAL A 274 0.45 -9.77 -4.98
CA VAL A 274 1.43 -8.98 -5.75
C VAL A 274 2.18 -9.88 -6.75
N VAL A 275 2.63 -11.06 -6.31
CA VAL A 275 3.32 -12.06 -7.17
C VAL A 275 2.44 -12.54 -8.33
N GLU A 276 1.14 -12.65 -8.12
CA GLU A 276 0.17 -13.02 -9.16
C GLU A 276 -0.02 -11.87 -10.17
N LEU A 277 -0.33 -10.68 -9.69
CA LEU A 277 -0.82 -9.60 -10.54
C LEU A 277 0.26 -8.78 -11.27
N LEU A 278 1.46 -8.60 -10.69
CA LEU A 278 2.49 -7.80 -11.37
C LEU A 278 2.95 -8.41 -12.69
N PRO A 279 3.28 -9.71 -12.77
CA PRO A 279 3.69 -10.32 -14.05
C PRO A 279 2.58 -10.36 -15.11
N GLU A 280 1.29 -10.39 -14.69
CA GLU A 280 0.16 -10.33 -15.62
C GLU A 280 0.05 -8.99 -16.33
N ARG A 281 0.53 -7.91 -15.68
CA ARG A 281 0.54 -6.53 -16.22
C ARG A 281 1.73 -6.25 -17.15
N ALA A 282 2.67 -7.17 -17.27
CA ALA A 282 3.83 -6.99 -18.15
C ALA A 282 3.41 -6.92 -19.61
N THR A 283 4.00 -5.99 -20.36
CA THR A 283 3.81 -5.92 -21.80
C THR A 283 4.62 -7.01 -22.47
N ARG A 284 3.95 -7.97 -23.12
CA ARG A 284 4.56 -9.06 -23.87
C ARG A 284 4.41 -8.83 -25.35
N LEU A 285 5.51 -8.93 -26.08
CA LEU A 285 5.60 -8.67 -27.51
C LEU A 285 6.48 -9.74 -28.18
N ARG A 286 6.30 -9.94 -29.50
CA ARG A 286 7.27 -10.64 -30.33
C ARG A 286 8.08 -9.57 -31.08
N VAL A 287 9.39 -9.50 -30.85
CA VAL A 287 10.24 -8.42 -31.37
C VAL A 287 11.47 -9.04 -32.06
N ALA A 288 11.60 -8.86 -33.37
CA ALA A 288 12.71 -9.38 -34.16
C ALA A 288 12.99 -10.88 -33.96
N GLY A 289 11.95 -11.70 -33.83
CA GLY A 289 12.06 -13.14 -33.61
C GLY A 289 12.19 -13.58 -32.14
N HIS A 290 12.27 -12.65 -31.20
CA HIS A 290 12.43 -12.91 -29.78
C HIS A 290 11.14 -12.75 -28.99
N ASP A 291 10.95 -13.58 -27.95
CA ASP A 291 9.93 -13.35 -26.93
C ASP A 291 10.41 -12.21 -26.03
N PHE A 292 9.67 -11.12 -26.00
CA PHE A 292 10.06 -9.89 -25.37
C PHE A 292 9.02 -9.46 -24.31
N GLU A 293 9.45 -9.35 -23.05
CA GLU A 293 8.60 -8.90 -21.94
C GLU A 293 9.21 -7.65 -21.29
N VAL A 294 8.40 -6.60 -21.14
CA VAL A 294 8.79 -5.36 -20.46
C VAL A 294 8.31 -5.43 -19.01
N ARG A 295 9.23 -5.40 -18.08
CA ARG A 295 9.00 -5.33 -16.63
C ARG A 295 9.32 -3.94 -16.10
N GLY A 296 9.22 -3.75 -14.78
CA GLY A 296 9.45 -2.47 -14.13
C GLY A 296 10.77 -1.78 -14.51
N HIS A 297 11.91 -2.40 -14.18
CA HIS A 297 13.24 -1.86 -14.49
C HIS A 297 14.10 -2.83 -15.32
N ALA A 298 13.46 -3.72 -16.06
CA ALA A 298 14.15 -4.71 -16.89
C ALA A 298 13.32 -5.10 -18.13
N ALA A 299 13.97 -5.70 -19.10
CA ALA A 299 13.36 -6.51 -20.15
C ALA A 299 13.69 -7.98 -19.93
N VAL A 300 12.79 -8.89 -20.29
CA VAL A 300 13.07 -10.32 -20.39
C VAL A 300 13.03 -10.69 -21.87
N ILE A 301 14.10 -11.26 -22.38
CA ILE A 301 14.26 -11.64 -23.80
C ILE A 301 14.56 -13.14 -23.83
N ASP A 302 13.67 -13.92 -24.43
CA ASP A 302 13.76 -15.38 -24.49
C ASP A 302 14.03 -16.04 -23.11
N GLY A 303 13.43 -15.48 -22.06
CA GLY A 303 13.59 -15.95 -20.68
C GLY A 303 14.81 -15.39 -19.94
N GLU A 304 15.68 -14.59 -20.58
CA GLU A 304 16.82 -13.95 -19.94
C GLU A 304 16.50 -12.51 -19.50
N LEU A 305 16.79 -12.20 -18.23
CA LEU A 305 16.62 -10.86 -17.69
C LEU A 305 17.74 -9.92 -18.17
N ARG A 306 17.35 -8.77 -18.68
CA ARG A 306 18.20 -7.65 -19.08
C ARG A 306 17.85 -6.41 -18.25
N PRO A 307 18.64 -6.04 -17.23
CA PRO A 307 18.43 -4.81 -16.47
C PRO A 307 18.52 -3.58 -17.36
N VAL A 308 17.60 -2.65 -17.18
CA VAL A 308 17.55 -1.41 -17.97
C VAL A 308 17.52 -0.21 -17.03
N ALA A 309 18.49 0.70 -17.19
CA ALA A 309 18.56 1.90 -16.37
C ALA A 309 17.33 2.82 -16.58
N PRO A 310 17.00 3.71 -15.61
CA PRO A 310 15.73 4.47 -15.61
C PRO A 310 15.44 5.26 -16.89
N ALA A 311 16.40 6.02 -17.41
CA ALA A 311 16.19 6.81 -18.62
C ALA A 311 15.98 5.96 -19.89
N PRO A 312 16.82 4.95 -20.21
CA PRO A 312 16.50 3.95 -21.25
C PRO A 312 15.18 3.22 -21.03
N MET A 313 14.80 2.94 -19.77
CA MET A 313 13.53 2.27 -19.45
C MET A 313 12.31 3.14 -19.77
N ALA A 314 12.38 4.45 -19.51
CA ALA A 314 11.32 5.39 -19.90
C ALA A 314 11.10 5.39 -21.43
N VAL A 315 12.20 5.35 -22.18
CA VAL A 315 12.16 5.23 -23.65
C VAL A 315 11.57 3.89 -24.09
N LEU A 316 12.00 2.77 -23.49
CA LEU A 316 11.49 1.43 -23.79
C LEU A 316 9.97 1.34 -23.57
N ARG A 317 9.46 1.87 -22.48
CA ARG A 317 8.01 1.90 -22.20
C ARG A 317 7.21 2.61 -23.28
N VAL A 318 7.70 3.76 -23.79
CA VAL A 318 7.05 4.48 -24.90
C VAL A 318 7.08 3.66 -26.20
N LEU A 319 8.19 2.99 -26.50
CA LEU A 319 8.30 2.15 -27.66
C LEU A 319 7.40 0.92 -27.59
N ALA A 320 7.31 0.29 -26.42
CA ALA A 320 6.47 -0.88 -26.16
C ALA A 320 4.98 -0.53 -26.22
N ALA A 321 4.56 0.59 -25.65
CA ALA A 321 3.18 1.08 -25.71
C ALA A 321 2.72 1.36 -27.16
N LYS A 322 3.64 1.66 -28.07
CA LYS A 322 3.35 1.89 -29.50
C LYS A 322 3.46 0.64 -30.37
N ALA A 323 3.80 -0.52 -29.80
CA ALA A 323 3.79 -1.84 -30.45
C ALA A 323 4.17 -1.80 -31.94
N GLY A 324 5.44 -1.58 -32.26
CA GLY A 324 5.95 -1.55 -33.65
C GLY A 324 5.71 -0.26 -34.44
N ARG A 325 4.88 0.67 -33.94
CA ARG A 325 4.72 1.99 -34.54
C ARG A 325 5.89 2.91 -34.19
N VAL A 326 6.15 3.89 -35.05
CA VAL A 326 7.23 4.86 -34.83
C VAL A 326 6.87 5.80 -33.68
N ALA A 327 7.72 5.88 -32.68
CA ALA A 327 7.67 6.91 -31.67
C ALA A 327 8.55 8.11 -32.13
N PRO A 328 7.95 9.31 -32.29
CA PRO A 328 8.72 10.49 -32.67
C PRO A 328 9.67 10.90 -31.53
N ARG A 329 10.79 11.56 -31.89
CA ARG A 329 11.79 12.02 -30.91
C ARG A 329 11.18 12.90 -29.81
N THR A 330 10.19 13.71 -30.15
CA THR A 330 9.47 14.57 -29.18
C THR A 330 8.74 13.78 -28.10
N ALA A 331 8.11 12.65 -28.43
CA ALA A 331 7.46 11.80 -27.46
C ALA A 331 8.46 11.10 -26.53
N LEU A 332 9.61 10.68 -27.07
CA LEU A 332 10.70 10.07 -26.29
C LEU A 332 11.36 11.09 -25.36
N LEU A 333 11.55 12.32 -25.85
CA LEU A 333 12.06 13.44 -25.04
C LEU A 333 11.12 13.78 -23.89
N ALA A 334 9.81 13.82 -24.14
CA ALA A 334 8.81 14.03 -23.09
C ALA A 334 8.86 12.94 -22.00
N ALA A 335 9.07 11.68 -22.38
CA ALA A 335 9.24 10.58 -21.43
C ALA A 335 10.51 10.71 -20.59
N LEU A 336 11.62 11.15 -21.19
CA LEU A 336 12.87 11.40 -20.45
C LEU A 336 12.70 12.53 -19.43
N ARG A 337 12.05 13.62 -19.82
CA ARG A 337 11.75 14.77 -18.91
C ARG A 337 10.85 14.32 -17.76
N GLY A 338 9.80 13.58 -18.04
CA GLY A 338 8.90 13.04 -17.00
C GLY A 338 9.58 12.10 -16.01
N ASN A 339 10.65 11.42 -16.43
CA ASN A 339 11.39 10.46 -15.60
C ASN A 339 12.53 11.09 -14.78
N SER A 340 12.88 12.36 -14.98
CA SER A 340 14.04 12.98 -14.32
C SER A 340 13.73 13.72 -13.03
N GLY A 341 12.46 14.01 -12.74
CA GLY A 341 12.04 14.72 -11.52
C GLY A 341 12.57 16.15 -11.36
N ARG A 342 13.33 16.65 -12.31
CA ARG A 342 13.88 18.02 -12.39
C ARG A 342 13.56 18.61 -13.75
N ASP A 343 13.52 19.91 -13.86
CA ASP A 343 13.56 20.65 -15.14
C ASP A 343 14.95 20.45 -15.79
N ALA A 344 15.31 19.20 -16.04
CA ALA A 344 16.51 18.89 -16.79
C ALA A 344 16.25 19.27 -18.25
N ASP A 345 17.07 20.17 -18.76
CA ASP A 345 17.04 20.61 -20.17
C ASP A 345 17.57 19.48 -21.05
N PHE A 346 16.72 18.48 -21.25
CA PHE A 346 17.03 17.40 -22.19
C PHE A 346 16.81 17.89 -23.61
N ASP A 347 17.86 17.82 -24.40
CA ASP A 347 17.84 18.07 -25.84
C ASP A 347 17.62 16.77 -26.66
N VAL A 348 17.63 16.89 -27.96
CA VAL A 348 17.44 15.76 -28.88
C VAL A 348 18.58 14.72 -28.72
N HIS A 349 19.78 15.14 -28.32
CA HIS A 349 20.93 14.29 -28.10
C HIS A 349 20.73 13.33 -26.90
N ALA A 350 19.98 13.76 -25.89
CA ALA A 350 19.62 12.91 -24.76
C ALA A 350 18.80 11.67 -25.20
N VAL A 351 17.91 11.83 -26.20
CA VAL A 351 17.17 10.70 -26.78
C VAL A 351 18.10 9.72 -27.47
N GLU A 352 19.05 10.19 -28.23
CA GLU A 352 20.03 9.34 -28.95
C GLU A 352 20.91 8.57 -27.97
N THR A 353 21.37 9.25 -26.91
CA THR A 353 22.13 8.62 -25.83
C THR A 353 21.31 7.55 -25.10
N ALA A 354 20.04 7.83 -24.78
CA ALA A 354 19.15 6.86 -24.13
C ALA A 354 18.87 5.65 -25.03
N ILE A 355 18.68 5.84 -26.33
CA ILE A 355 18.52 4.75 -27.32
C ILE A 355 19.80 3.92 -27.42
N GLY A 356 20.98 4.55 -27.46
CA GLY A 356 22.25 3.84 -27.48
C GLY A 356 22.43 2.94 -26.26
N ARG A 357 22.17 3.48 -25.06
CA ARG A 357 22.19 2.73 -23.79
C ARG A 357 21.13 1.64 -23.74
N LEU A 358 19.94 1.88 -24.30
CA LEU A 358 18.89 0.87 -24.40
C LEU A 358 19.33 -0.31 -25.26
N ARG A 359 19.87 -0.06 -26.45
CA ARG A 359 20.38 -1.12 -27.33
C ARG A 359 21.49 -1.94 -26.65
N SER A 360 22.42 -1.28 -25.97
CA SER A 360 23.46 -1.96 -25.20
C SER A 360 22.88 -2.82 -24.06
N ALA A 361 21.90 -2.31 -23.33
CA ALA A 361 21.27 -3.05 -22.24
C ALA A 361 20.50 -4.28 -22.73
N LEU A 362 19.79 -4.16 -23.86
CA LEU A 362 19.06 -5.28 -24.46
C LEU A 362 19.96 -6.34 -25.08
N GLY A 363 21.21 -6.00 -25.44
CA GLY A 363 22.19 -6.92 -26.01
C GLY A 363 21.94 -7.27 -27.49
N GLU A 364 20.82 -6.85 -28.09
CA GLU A 364 20.44 -7.12 -29.48
C GLU A 364 20.00 -5.80 -30.15
N PRO A 365 20.88 -5.17 -30.94
CA PRO A 365 20.61 -3.86 -31.56
C PRO A 365 19.43 -3.84 -32.54
N ARG A 366 19.06 -4.99 -33.10
CA ARG A 366 17.94 -5.10 -34.07
C ARG A 366 16.57 -4.92 -33.43
N LEU A 367 16.44 -5.08 -32.10
CA LEU A 367 15.19 -4.90 -31.39
C LEU A 367 14.68 -3.47 -31.49
N VAL A 368 15.58 -2.47 -31.49
CA VAL A 368 15.23 -1.04 -31.57
C VAL A 368 15.72 -0.46 -32.89
N GLN A 369 14.80 -0.21 -33.79
CA GLN A 369 15.09 0.32 -35.14
C GLN A 369 15.01 1.84 -35.17
N THR A 370 15.97 2.45 -35.90
CA THR A 370 15.91 3.86 -36.26
C THR A 370 15.07 4.03 -37.54
N VAL A 371 14.09 4.91 -37.50
CA VAL A 371 13.32 5.32 -38.68
C VAL A 371 13.78 6.72 -39.07
N VAL A 372 14.55 6.82 -40.15
CA VAL A 372 15.21 8.07 -40.58
C VAL A 372 14.21 9.23 -40.61
N LYS A 373 14.59 10.35 -40.04
CA LYS A 373 13.79 11.60 -39.88
C LYS A 373 12.47 11.48 -39.11
N ARG A 374 12.05 10.26 -38.65
CA ARG A 374 10.76 10.04 -38.01
C ARG A 374 10.86 9.66 -36.53
N GLY A 375 11.93 8.96 -36.10
CA GLY A 375 12.11 8.53 -34.71
C GLY A 375 12.59 7.08 -34.58
N TYR A 376 12.03 6.35 -33.62
CA TYR A 376 12.43 4.98 -33.29
C TYR A 376 11.23 4.07 -33.11
N ARG A 377 11.42 2.76 -33.30
CA ARG A 377 10.38 1.75 -33.02
C ARG A 377 10.98 0.45 -32.51
N LEU A 378 10.21 -0.36 -31.82
CA LEU A 378 10.53 -1.77 -31.63
C LEU A 378 10.23 -2.53 -32.94
N ALA A 379 11.05 -3.51 -33.26
CA ALA A 379 10.88 -4.39 -34.42
C ALA A 379 9.81 -5.47 -34.15
N VAL A 380 8.61 -5.05 -33.77
CA VAL A 380 7.49 -5.95 -33.47
C VAL A 380 7.01 -6.62 -34.74
N GLU A 381 6.87 -7.95 -34.68
CA GLU A 381 6.30 -8.73 -35.79
C GLU A 381 4.79 -8.46 -35.84
N THR A 382 4.32 -7.89 -36.93
CA THR A 382 2.90 -7.90 -37.26
C THR A 382 2.54 -9.35 -37.58
N ALA A 383 1.47 -9.86 -36.95
CA ALA A 383 0.88 -11.11 -37.40
C ALA A 383 0.45 -10.93 -38.85
N THR A 384 1.35 -11.31 -39.77
CA THR A 384 1.04 -11.40 -41.19
C THR A 384 -0.01 -12.48 -41.32
N GLY A 385 -1.19 -12.12 -41.85
CA GLY A 385 -2.25 -13.05 -42.18
C GLY A 385 -1.66 -14.26 -42.90
N ARG A 386 -1.99 -15.45 -42.39
CA ARG A 386 -1.83 -16.68 -43.16
C ARG A 386 -2.55 -16.39 -44.46
N GLY A 387 -1.78 -16.32 -45.56
CA GLY A 387 -2.31 -16.29 -46.89
C GLY A 387 -3.29 -17.46 -47.07
N MET A 388 -4.46 -17.12 -47.43
CA MET A 388 -5.31 -18.02 -48.20
C MET A 388 -4.69 -18.03 -49.61
N ASP A 389 -3.79 -19.00 -49.85
CA ASP A 389 -3.58 -19.54 -51.14
C ASP A 389 -4.10 -20.97 -51.08
N GLU A 390 -5.31 -21.14 -51.62
CA GLU A 390 -5.77 -22.16 -52.54
C GLU A 390 -7.27 -21.94 -52.87
#